data_91f4a6a88938128fbac3d0aae18ab5be
#
_entry.id   91f4a6a88938128fbac3d0aae18ab5be
#
_cell.length_a   1.000
_cell.length_b   1.000
_cell.length_c   1.000
_cell.angle_alpha   90.00
_cell.angle_beta   90.00
_cell.angle_gamma   90.00
#
_symmetry.space_group_name_H-M   'P 1'
#
loop_
_entity.id
_entity.type
_entity.pdbx_description
1 polymer ?
#
loop_
_entity_poly.entity_id
_entity_poly.type
_entity_poly.pdbx_seq_one_letter_code
_entity_poly.pdbx_strand_id
1 'polypeptide(L)'
;MIIDAIDVYWARVPLAFVWKTSYADQRVTDTILVRMQSGRHHAWGESCPPYIPAYSAEHTLATFHTVREHLAPRIVGQDLGSAEQLLARIDFVKGNQFARAALEIAWWVLEATRQGVPLHVLLGGKGDRVAVGADFGIQDSLDILMQKIQGAIDAGFPRIKLKFRPGWDLAMVAAVRSTFPHFTFHVDCNAAYTLADAVLFRALDRHRLAMIEQPLADDGMSLVDHAELQRGLETPICLDESAHSVAHVRAAIRLGSCRVVNIKMARVGGLAASREIQALCAEHGIPCWVGGMLETAIGGAICAELATLPNFTYPGDIFPSSYFYDQDLGTPAVTLCGPGAVATSRVPGITQEPDPELLSRWTVAHAALRREGL
;
A
#
# COMPACT_ATOMS: atom_id res chain seq x y z
N MET A 1 23.31 13.26 4.87
CA MET A 1 22.61 14.52 5.23
C MET A 1 22.24 14.53 6.70
N ILE A 2 22.44 15.68 7.38
CA ILE A 2 22.06 15.81 8.79
C ILE A 2 20.55 16.05 8.86
N ILE A 3 19.86 15.30 9.72
CA ILE A 3 18.42 15.48 9.93
C ILE A 3 18.19 16.51 11.04
N ASP A 4 17.79 17.72 10.66
CA ASP A 4 17.66 18.84 11.59
C ASP A 4 16.34 18.82 12.36
N ALA A 5 15.26 18.33 11.72
CA ALA A 5 13.94 18.29 12.33
C ALA A 5 13.10 17.13 11.79
N ILE A 6 12.24 16.60 12.66
CA ILE A 6 11.20 15.64 12.35
C ILE A 6 9.90 16.10 13.01
N ASP A 7 8.86 16.31 12.20
CA ASP A 7 7.50 16.52 12.69
C ASP A 7 6.67 15.28 12.35
N VAL A 8 5.97 14.76 13.33
CA VAL A 8 5.12 13.55 13.21
C VAL A 8 3.69 13.96 13.47
N TYR A 9 2.81 13.68 12.51
CA TYR A 9 1.38 13.98 12.60
C TYR A 9 0.59 12.68 12.55
N TRP A 10 -0.42 12.56 13.39
CA TRP A 10 -1.53 11.63 13.20
C TRP A 10 -2.73 12.43 12.73
N ALA A 11 -3.17 12.21 11.50
CA ALA A 11 -4.33 12.84 10.92
C ALA A 11 -5.44 11.82 10.64
N ARG A 12 -6.71 12.28 10.72
CA ARG A 12 -7.92 11.49 10.41
C ARG A 12 -8.65 12.13 9.25
N VAL A 13 -8.56 11.51 8.09
CA VAL A 13 -9.07 12.03 6.82
C VAL A 13 -10.43 11.39 6.52
N PRO A 14 -11.53 12.17 6.39
CA PRO A 14 -12.83 11.61 6.07
C PRO A 14 -12.86 10.97 4.67
N LEU A 15 -13.48 9.79 4.56
CA LEU A 15 -13.79 9.16 3.27
C LEU A 15 -15.10 9.70 2.71
N ALA A 16 -15.21 9.82 1.40
CA ALA A 16 -16.40 10.23 0.69
C ALA A 16 -17.59 9.25 0.86
N PHE A 17 -17.30 8.00 1.20
CA PHE A 17 -18.28 6.95 1.43
C PHE A 17 -17.77 5.90 2.42
N VAL A 18 -18.66 5.01 2.87
CA VAL A 18 -18.29 3.91 3.77
C VAL A 18 -17.56 2.83 2.96
N TRP A 19 -16.27 2.63 3.25
CA TRP A 19 -15.48 1.55 2.66
C TRP A 19 -15.73 0.24 3.43
N LYS A 20 -16.38 -0.72 2.78
CA LYS A 20 -16.75 -2.01 3.38
C LYS A 20 -15.80 -3.12 2.94
N THR A 21 -15.08 -3.72 3.90
CA THR A 21 -14.19 -4.86 3.70
C THR A 21 -14.76 -6.13 4.36
N SER A 22 -13.96 -7.19 4.45
CA SER A 22 -14.33 -8.39 5.22
C SER A 22 -14.29 -8.17 6.73
N TYR A 23 -13.48 -7.22 7.24
CA TYR A 23 -13.19 -7.02 8.66
C TYR A 23 -13.67 -5.68 9.23
N ALA A 24 -14.04 -4.69 8.39
CA ALA A 24 -14.45 -3.37 8.89
C ALA A 24 -15.30 -2.58 7.89
N ASP A 25 -16.13 -1.68 8.43
CA ASP A 25 -16.79 -0.60 7.73
C ASP A 25 -16.08 0.71 8.11
N GLN A 26 -15.31 1.27 7.19
CA GLN A 26 -14.43 2.40 7.42
C GLN A 26 -15.01 3.70 6.86
N ARG A 27 -15.03 4.78 7.65
CA ARG A 27 -15.53 6.12 7.28
C ARG A 27 -14.44 7.18 7.26
N VAL A 28 -13.28 6.87 7.82
CA VAL A 28 -12.11 7.73 7.88
C VAL A 28 -10.86 6.91 7.63
N THR A 29 -9.87 7.51 7.02
CA THR A 29 -8.51 6.97 6.98
C THR A 29 -7.69 7.64 8.06
N ASP A 30 -7.04 6.84 8.89
CA ASP A 30 -6.03 7.32 9.83
C ASP A 30 -4.67 7.24 9.15
N THR A 31 -3.92 8.33 9.18
CA THR A 31 -2.58 8.38 8.56
C THR A 31 -1.55 8.98 9.48
N ILE A 32 -0.34 8.46 9.41
CA ILE A 32 0.86 9.01 10.05
C ILE A 32 1.69 9.70 8.96
N LEU A 33 1.78 11.02 9.06
CA LEU A 33 2.64 11.81 8.21
C LEU A 33 3.91 12.18 8.97
N VAL A 34 5.04 12.08 8.29
CA VAL A 34 6.34 12.52 8.80
C VAL A 34 6.89 13.59 7.88
N ARG A 35 7.07 14.79 8.41
CA ARG A 35 7.87 15.83 7.76
C ARG A 35 9.30 15.74 8.27
N MET A 36 10.23 15.50 7.36
CA MET A 36 11.67 15.44 7.66
C MET A 36 12.39 16.61 7.01
N GLN A 37 13.30 17.25 7.74
CA GLN A 37 14.04 18.43 7.28
C GLN A 37 15.55 18.27 7.42
N SER A 38 16.28 18.73 6.39
CA SER A 38 17.74 18.83 6.37
C SER A 38 18.17 20.13 5.67
N GLY A 39 18.75 21.06 6.40
CA GLY A 39 19.06 22.40 5.90
C GLY A 39 17.81 23.12 5.37
N ARG A 40 17.87 23.55 4.11
CA ARG A 40 16.73 24.20 3.43
C ARG A 40 15.70 23.25 2.84
N HIS A 41 16.01 21.95 2.78
CA HIS A 41 15.15 20.95 2.17
C HIS A 41 14.26 20.30 3.22
N HIS A 42 13.01 20.01 2.84
CA HIS A 42 12.11 19.17 3.61
C HIS A 42 11.35 18.23 2.66
N ALA A 43 10.81 17.19 3.22
CA ALA A 43 9.95 16.24 2.50
C ALA A 43 8.97 15.56 3.44
N TRP A 44 7.94 14.97 2.84
CA TRP A 44 6.89 14.25 3.55
C TRP A 44 6.95 12.77 3.21
N GLY A 45 6.74 11.95 4.23
CA GLY A 45 6.45 10.53 4.10
C GLY A 45 5.09 10.22 4.70
N GLU A 46 4.43 9.21 4.18
CA GLU A 46 3.12 8.77 4.65
C GLU A 46 3.11 7.29 4.95
N SER A 47 2.43 6.92 6.04
CA SER A 47 2.12 5.55 6.42
C SER A 47 0.70 5.49 6.96
N CYS A 48 -0.14 4.60 6.40
CA CYS A 48 -1.55 4.46 6.76
C CYS A 48 -1.79 3.14 7.52
N PRO A 49 -1.38 3.04 8.81
CA PRO A 49 -1.73 1.90 9.63
C PRO A 49 -3.24 1.89 9.92
N PRO A 50 -3.88 0.72 10.07
CA PRO A 50 -5.30 0.67 10.41
C PRO A 50 -5.54 1.32 11.79
N TYR A 51 -6.72 1.90 11.99
CA TYR A 51 -7.10 2.45 13.30
C TYR A 51 -7.21 1.36 14.36
N ILE A 52 -7.86 0.25 14.02
CA ILE A 52 -7.97 -0.95 14.87
C ILE A 52 -7.08 -2.07 14.32
N PRO A 53 -6.48 -2.93 15.16
CA PRO A 53 -5.60 -4.00 14.71
C PRO A 53 -6.39 -5.20 14.14
N ALA A 54 -7.13 -4.96 13.05
CA ALA A 54 -7.94 -5.97 12.37
C ALA A 54 -7.33 -6.43 11.03
N TYR A 55 -6.54 -5.56 10.38
CA TYR A 55 -5.78 -5.88 9.18
C TYR A 55 -4.36 -6.37 9.52
N SER A 56 -3.74 -5.78 10.52
CA SER A 56 -2.42 -6.16 11.02
C SER A 56 -2.36 -5.98 12.54
N ALA A 57 -1.33 -6.52 13.19
CA ALA A 57 -1.09 -6.30 14.63
C ALA A 57 -0.73 -4.85 14.96
N GLU A 58 -0.21 -4.11 13.98
CA GLU A 58 0.10 -2.69 14.13
C GLU A 58 -1.17 -1.85 13.90
N HIS A 59 -1.28 -0.74 14.62
CA HIS A 59 -2.39 0.21 14.49
C HIS A 59 -1.94 1.64 14.73
N THR A 60 -2.74 2.61 14.33
CA THR A 60 -2.35 4.02 14.23
C THR A 60 -1.79 4.60 15.52
N LEU A 61 -2.46 4.36 16.68
CA LEU A 61 -2.00 4.90 17.96
C LEU A 61 -0.62 4.36 18.33
N ALA A 62 -0.42 3.03 18.21
CA ALA A 62 0.87 2.40 18.48
C ALA A 62 1.94 2.91 17.51
N THR A 63 1.61 3.04 16.22
CA THR A 63 2.52 3.57 15.21
C THR A 63 2.97 5.00 15.54
N PHE A 64 2.04 5.90 15.87
CA PHE A 64 2.36 7.28 16.25
C PHE A 64 3.31 7.33 17.45
N HIS A 65 3.00 6.59 18.52
CA HIS A 65 3.85 6.54 19.71
C HIS A 65 5.21 5.90 19.44
N THR A 66 5.27 4.83 18.65
CA THR A 66 6.54 4.19 18.28
C THR A 66 7.44 5.14 17.52
N VAL A 67 6.90 5.88 16.54
CA VAL A 67 7.66 6.89 15.80
C VAL A 67 8.16 7.98 16.73
N ARG A 68 7.26 8.57 17.53
CA ARG A 68 7.55 9.72 18.39
C ARG A 68 8.56 9.40 19.51
N GLU A 69 8.34 8.29 20.21
CA GLU A 69 9.08 7.98 21.45
C GLU A 69 10.37 7.20 21.20
N HIS A 70 10.37 6.37 20.16
CA HIS A 70 11.44 5.37 20.00
C HIS A 70 12.26 5.57 18.73
N LEU A 71 11.65 5.90 17.59
CA LEU A 71 12.36 5.93 16.32
C LEU A 71 12.90 7.32 15.98
N ALA A 72 12.06 8.35 15.94
CA ALA A 72 12.46 9.70 15.55
C ALA A 72 13.57 10.31 16.45
N PRO A 73 13.59 10.08 17.78
CA PRO A 73 14.70 10.54 18.62
C PRO A 73 16.07 9.94 18.28
N ARG A 74 16.10 8.79 17.58
CA ARG A 74 17.35 8.14 17.13
C ARG A 74 17.84 8.66 15.78
N ILE A 75 17.00 9.42 15.07
CA ILE A 75 17.24 9.93 13.72
C ILE A 75 17.56 11.41 13.73
N VAL A 76 16.85 12.22 14.54
CA VAL A 76 17.07 13.66 14.61
C VAL A 76 18.50 13.96 15.09
N GLY A 77 19.17 14.91 14.43
CA GLY A 77 20.57 15.28 14.70
C GLY A 77 21.62 14.34 14.06
N GLN A 78 21.20 13.25 13.44
CA GLN A 78 22.14 12.30 12.85
C GLN A 78 22.50 12.67 11.41
N ASP A 79 23.75 12.40 11.03
CA ASP A 79 24.20 12.44 9.64
C ASP A 79 23.95 11.07 9.00
N LEU A 80 23.04 11.02 8.04
CA LEU A 80 22.60 9.80 7.37
C LEU A 80 22.89 9.86 5.87
N GLY A 81 23.85 9.05 5.43
CA GLY A 81 24.25 8.96 4.02
C GLY A 81 23.38 8.01 3.17
N SER A 82 22.62 7.12 3.82
CA SER A 82 21.77 6.14 3.11
C SER A 82 20.60 5.67 3.95
N ALA A 83 19.60 5.05 3.29
CA ALA A 83 18.45 4.45 3.96
C ALA A 83 18.87 3.30 4.90
N GLU A 84 19.90 2.54 4.53
CA GLU A 84 20.45 1.46 5.38
C GLU A 84 21.00 2.02 6.70
N GLN A 85 21.63 3.19 6.68
CA GLN A 85 22.11 3.84 7.89
C GLN A 85 20.95 4.31 8.79
N LEU A 86 19.85 4.82 8.19
CA LEU A 86 18.63 5.14 8.91
C LEU A 86 18.05 3.87 9.56
N LEU A 87 17.86 2.82 8.76
CA LEU A 87 17.28 1.55 9.23
C LEU A 87 18.11 0.92 10.34
N ALA A 88 19.45 0.94 10.24
CA ALA A 88 20.34 0.42 11.28
C ALA A 88 20.18 1.12 12.63
N ARG A 89 19.81 2.41 12.66
CA ARG A 89 19.56 3.15 13.90
C ARG A 89 18.24 2.79 14.58
N ILE A 90 17.28 2.27 13.83
CA ILE A 90 15.94 1.93 14.31
C ILE A 90 15.68 0.41 14.34
N ASP A 91 16.68 -0.41 14.05
CA ASP A 91 16.55 -1.89 13.98
C ASP A 91 16.34 -2.57 15.34
N PHE A 92 16.63 -1.87 16.44
CA PHE A 92 16.37 -2.37 17.79
C PHE A 92 14.87 -2.58 18.09
N VAL A 93 13.96 -1.86 17.40
CA VAL A 93 12.52 -2.03 17.50
C VAL A 93 12.08 -3.23 16.66
N LYS A 94 11.45 -4.22 17.30
CA LYS A 94 10.97 -5.42 16.60
C LYS A 94 9.61 -5.17 15.95
N GLY A 95 9.41 -5.71 14.74
CA GLY A 95 8.20 -5.45 13.97
C GLY A 95 8.02 -3.95 13.68
N ASN A 96 6.81 -3.44 13.89
CA ASN A 96 6.47 -2.02 13.73
C ASN A 96 6.86 -1.46 12.36
N GLN A 97 6.49 -2.19 11.31
CA GLN A 97 6.85 -1.86 9.93
C GLN A 97 6.21 -0.54 9.47
N PHE A 98 4.96 -0.28 9.86
CA PHE A 98 4.30 1.00 9.55
C PHE A 98 5.02 2.19 10.18
N ALA A 99 5.53 2.04 11.41
CA ALA A 99 6.30 3.08 12.07
C ALA A 99 7.68 3.30 11.40
N ARG A 100 8.37 2.24 11.01
CA ARG A 100 9.63 2.30 10.25
C ARG A 100 9.42 2.97 8.91
N ALA A 101 8.36 2.56 8.20
CA ALA A 101 8.02 3.08 6.87
C ALA A 101 7.79 4.59 6.88
N ALA A 102 7.07 5.12 7.88
CA ALA A 102 6.79 6.55 7.96
C ALA A 102 8.06 7.42 7.90
N LEU A 103 9.12 7.02 8.63
CA LEU A 103 10.40 7.72 8.65
C LEU A 103 11.26 7.45 7.40
N GLU A 104 11.31 6.19 6.98
CA GLU A 104 12.16 5.78 5.87
C GLU A 104 11.67 6.35 4.53
N ILE A 105 10.36 6.36 4.31
CA ILE A 105 9.75 6.99 3.14
C ILE A 105 10.06 8.49 3.09
N ALA A 106 9.90 9.20 4.23
CA ALA A 106 10.25 10.62 4.32
C ALA A 106 11.72 10.87 3.98
N TRP A 107 12.62 9.99 4.42
CA TRP A 107 14.04 10.06 4.09
C TRP A 107 14.31 9.92 2.59
N TRP A 108 13.67 8.95 1.92
CA TRP A 108 13.82 8.74 0.48
C TRP A 108 13.34 9.94 -0.33
N VAL A 109 12.17 10.49 0.02
CA VAL A 109 11.64 11.68 -0.66
C VAL A 109 12.57 12.88 -0.44
N LEU A 110 13.09 13.06 0.79
CA LEU A 110 14.04 14.12 1.13
C LEU A 110 15.36 13.97 0.37
N GLU A 111 15.88 12.75 0.26
CA GLU A 111 17.12 12.49 -0.47
C GLU A 111 16.94 12.74 -1.98
N ALA A 112 15.81 12.33 -2.56
CA ALA A 112 15.49 12.62 -3.95
C ALA A 112 15.39 14.16 -4.19
N THR A 113 14.72 14.87 -3.28
CA THR A 113 14.61 16.34 -3.31
C THR A 113 16.00 16.98 -3.24
N ARG A 114 16.87 16.52 -2.34
CA ARG A 114 18.24 17.02 -2.16
C ARG A 114 19.12 16.77 -3.38
N GLN A 115 18.98 15.60 -4.01
CA GLN A 115 19.71 15.25 -5.23
C GLN A 115 19.17 15.94 -6.49
N GLY A 116 18.02 16.60 -6.42
CA GLY A 116 17.40 17.28 -7.55
C GLY A 116 16.77 16.32 -8.58
N VAL A 117 16.37 15.12 -8.17
CA VAL A 117 15.76 14.10 -9.05
C VAL A 117 14.39 13.66 -8.53
N PRO A 118 13.45 13.24 -9.43
CA PRO A 118 12.20 12.61 -9.02
C PRO A 118 12.46 11.34 -8.20
N LEU A 119 11.51 11.00 -7.30
CA LEU A 119 11.68 9.86 -6.41
C LEU A 119 11.86 8.53 -7.18
N HIS A 120 11.09 8.30 -8.24
CA HIS A 120 11.22 7.07 -9.04
C HIS A 120 12.62 6.91 -9.66
N VAL A 121 13.25 7.99 -10.07
CA VAL A 121 14.61 7.96 -10.62
C VAL A 121 15.61 7.49 -9.56
N LEU A 122 15.49 8.02 -8.33
CA LEU A 122 16.34 7.60 -7.21
C LEU A 122 16.08 6.12 -6.84
N LEU A 123 14.84 5.66 -6.94
CA LEU A 123 14.47 4.26 -6.72
C LEU A 123 14.96 3.31 -7.83
N GLY A 124 15.35 3.82 -8.99
CA GLY A 124 15.74 3.03 -10.17
C GLY A 124 14.57 2.66 -11.08
N GLY A 125 13.43 3.29 -10.89
CA GLY A 125 12.25 3.16 -11.75
C GLY A 125 12.36 3.92 -13.05
N LYS A 126 11.43 3.65 -13.98
CA LYS A 126 11.39 4.26 -15.32
C LYS A 126 9.96 4.57 -15.75
N GLY A 127 9.82 5.62 -16.55
CA GLY A 127 8.53 6.04 -17.10
C GLY A 127 7.95 7.26 -16.40
N ASP A 128 6.92 7.84 -17.04
CA ASP A 128 6.25 9.05 -16.58
C ASP A 128 4.81 8.80 -16.11
N ARG A 129 4.38 7.53 -16.12
CA ARG A 129 3.06 7.08 -15.66
C ARG A 129 3.06 5.60 -15.33
N VAL A 130 2.09 5.18 -14.53
CA VAL A 130 1.85 3.79 -14.14
C VAL A 130 0.39 3.42 -14.34
N ALA A 131 0.13 2.16 -14.71
CA ALA A 131 -1.23 1.63 -14.82
C ALA A 131 -1.81 1.38 -13.43
N VAL A 132 -3.10 1.73 -13.26
CA VAL A 132 -3.82 1.56 -12.00
C VAL A 132 -5.14 0.85 -12.24
N GLY A 133 -5.63 0.14 -11.23
CA GLY A 133 -6.89 -0.57 -11.26
C GLY A 133 -7.99 0.14 -10.48
N ALA A 134 -9.20 -0.38 -10.56
CA ALA A 134 -10.32 0.03 -9.73
C ALA A 134 -10.66 -1.07 -8.71
N ASP A 135 -11.02 -0.66 -7.50
CA ASP A 135 -11.37 -1.54 -6.38
C ASP A 135 -12.82 -1.35 -5.97
N PHE A 136 -13.51 -2.44 -5.71
CA PHE A 136 -14.87 -2.39 -5.20
C PHE A 136 -15.00 -3.15 -3.88
N GLY A 137 -15.36 -2.42 -2.83
CA GLY A 137 -15.81 -2.98 -1.56
C GLY A 137 -17.12 -3.78 -1.74
N ILE A 138 -17.58 -4.40 -0.66
CA ILE A 138 -18.86 -5.09 -0.64
C ILE A 138 -19.99 -4.11 -0.97
N GLN A 139 -20.79 -4.43 -1.98
CA GLN A 139 -21.93 -3.63 -2.43
C GLN A 139 -23.24 -4.15 -1.86
N ASP A 140 -24.26 -3.30 -1.85
CA ASP A 140 -25.60 -3.65 -1.34
C ASP A 140 -26.36 -4.58 -2.32
N SER A 141 -25.97 -4.61 -3.61
CA SER A 141 -26.51 -5.55 -4.61
C SER A 141 -25.52 -5.81 -5.75
N LEU A 142 -25.76 -6.91 -6.50
CA LEU A 142 -24.99 -7.23 -7.71
C LEU A 142 -25.22 -6.17 -8.80
N ASP A 143 -26.42 -5.62 -8.94
CA ASP A 143 -26.72 -4.60 -9.95
C ASP A 143 -25.89 -3.35 -9.73
N ILE A 144 -25.75 -2.89 -8.47
CA ILE A 144 -24.88 -1.76 -8.11
C ILE A 144 -23.43 -2.09 -8.45
N LEU A 145 -22.98 -3.32 -8.14
CA LEU A 145 -21.63 -3.75 -8.48
C LEU A 145 -21.40 -3.71 -10.00
N MET A 146 -22.33 -4.25 -10.80
CA MET A 146 -22.19 -4.29 -12.27
C MET A 146 -22.14 -2.89 -12.86
N GLN A 147 -22.96 -1.96 -12.39
CA GLN A 147 -22.93 -0.56 -12.82
C GLN A 147 -21.60 0.11 -12.51
N LYS A 148 -21.05 -0.11 -11.31
CA LYS A 148 -19.74 0.44 -10.92
C LYS A 148 -18.59 -0.16 -11.76
N ILE A 149 -18.63 -1.46 -12.01
CA ILE A 149 -17.67 -2.15 -12.88
C ILE A 149 -17.71 -1.56 -14.30
N GLN A 150 -18.91 -1.41 -14.87
CA GLN A 150 -19.05 -0.81 -16.20
C GLN A 150 -18.49 0.63 -16.22
N GLY A 151 -18.79 1.44 -15.21
CA GLY A 151 -18.22 2.79 -15.09
C GLY A 151 -16.69 2.81 -15.02
N ALA A 152 -16.07 1.85 -14.34
CA ALA A 152 -14.61 1.72 -14.32
C ALA A 152 -14.04 1.28 -15.67
N ILE A 153 -14.71 0.36 -16.36
CA ILE A 153 -14.33 -0.05 -17.73
C ILE A 153 -14.40 1.15 -18.68
N ASP A 154 -15.47 1.92 -18.62
CA ASP A 154 -15.68 3.12 -19.45
C ASP A 154 -14.64 4.21 -19.15
N ALA A 155 -14.18 4.31 -17.88
CA ALA A 155 -13.08 5.18 -17.48
C ALA A 155 -11.69 4.64 -17.88
N GLY A 156 -11.62 3.45 -18.46
CA GLY A 156 -10.41 2.86 -19.01
C GLY A 156 -9.52 2.15 -18.00
N PHE A 157 -10.04 1.79 -16.81
CA PHE A 157 -9.28 0.97 -15.88
C PHE A 157 -9.03 -0.42 -16.46
N PRO A 158 -7.77 -0.90 -16.51
CA PRO A 158 -7.42 -2.17 -17.17
C PRO A 158 -7.74 -3.40 -16.34
N ARG A 159 -8.00 -3.26 -15.05
CA ARG A 159 -8.36 -4.36 -14.13
C ARG A 159 -9.26 -3.89 -13.01
N ILE A 160 -9.94 -4.86 -12.37
CA ILE A 160 -10.83 -4.64 -11.23
C ILE A 160 -10.45 -5.61 -10.10
N LYS A 161 -10.49 -5.10 -8.87
CA LYS A 161 -10.40 -5.85 -7.62
C LYS A 161 -11.77 -5.89 -6.94
N LEU A 162 -12.18 -7.07 -6.49
CA LEU A 162 -13.47 -7.30 -5.85
C LEU A 162 -13.26 -7.85 -4.44
N LYS A 163 -13.82 -7.21 -3.42
CA LYS A 163 -13.83 -7.78 -2.07
C LYS A 163 -14.67 -9.05 -2.03
N PHE A 164 -14.15 -10.10 -1.39
CA PHE A 164 -14.65 -11.44 -1.39
C PHE A 164 -14.72 -11.97 0.05
N ARG A 165 -15.92 -12.39 0.48
CA ARG A 165 -16.15 -12.91 1.82
C ARG A 165 -17.31 -13.91 1.82
N PRO A 166 -17.49 -14.73 2.87
CA PRO A 166 -18.67 -15.59 2.99
C PRO A 166 -19.98 -14.83 2.76
N GLY A 167 -20.81 -15.35 1.83
CA GLY A 167 -22.07 -14.73 1.41
C GLY A 167 -21.94 -13.66 0.32
N TRP A 168 -20.73 -13.23 -0.01
CA TRP A 168 -20.40 -12.36 -1.16
C TRP A 168 -19.18 -12.94 -1.88
N ASP A 169 -19.39 -14.13 -2.47
CA ASP A 169 -18.34 -15.02 -2.91
C ASP A 169 -18.57 -15.59 -4.32
N LEU A 170 -18.58 -16.91 -4.47
CA LEU A 170 -18.64 -17.59 -5.77
C LEU A 170 -19.80 -17.14 -6.66
N ALA A 171 -20.97 -16.86 -6.09
CA ALA A 171 -22.13 -16.37 -6.84
C ALA A 171 -21.86 -14.99 -7.45
N MET A 172 -21.23 -14.09 -6.70
CA MET A 172 -20.81 -12.78 -7.17
C MET A 172 -19.79 -12.91 -8.31
N VAL A 173 -18.75 -13.74 -8.13
CA VAL A 173 -17.72 -13.98 -9.15
C VAL A 173 -18.33 -14.55 -10.44
N ALA A 174 -19.26 -15.51 -10.32
CA ALA A 174 -19.96 -16.08 -11.46
C ALA A 174 -20.79 -15.04 -12.23
N ALA A 175 -21.50 -14.17 -11.52
CA ALA A 175 -22.28 -13.08 -12.11
C ALA A 175 -21.37 -12.05 -12.83
N VAL A 176 -20.26 -11.62 -12.19
CA VAL A 176 -19.30 -10.70 -12.80
C VAL A 176 -18.67 -11.33 -14.04
N ARG A 177 -18.21 -12.59 -13.99
CA ARG A 177 -17.63 -13.26 -15.14
C ARG A 177 -18.61 -13.45 -16.30
N SER A 178 -19.88 -13.73 -15.99
CA SER A 178 -20.93 -13.84 -17.01
C SER A 178 -21.18 -12.51 -17.73
N THR A 179 -21.18 -11.40 -16.98
CA THR A 179 -21.42 -10.07 -17.53
C THR A 179 -20.19 -9.52 -18.27
N PHE A 180 -18.99 -9.79 -17.76
CA PHE A 180 -17.72 -9.31 -18.31
C PHE A 180 -16.76 -10.47 -18.64
N PRO A 181 -17.03 -11.28 -19.68
CA PRO A 181 -16.39 -12.58 -19.91
C PRO A 181 -14.88 -12.50 -20.18
N HIS A 182 -14.38 -11.38 -20.68
CA HIS A 182 -12.97 -11.19 -21.06
C HIS A 182 -12.22 -10.18 -20.21
N PHE A 183 -12.90 -9.52 -19.26
CA PHE A 183 -12.28 -8.49 -18.47
C PHE A 183 -11.38 -9.07 -17.37
N THR A 184 -10.25 -8.40 -17.09
CA THR A 184 -9.31 -8.82 -16.05
C THR A 184 -9.81 -8.40 -14.69
N PHE A 185 -10.04 -9.37 -13.80
CA PHE A 185 -10.35 -9.10 -12.41
C PHE A 185 -9.80 -10.16 -11.46
N HIS A 186 -9.65 -9.80 -10.23
CA HIS A 186 -9.26 -10.68 -9.14
C HIS A 186 -10.16 -10.44 -7.91
N VAL A 187 -10.06 -11.35 -6.95
CA VAL A 187 -10.77 -11.27 -5.67
C VAL A 187 -9.79 -11.06 -4.54
N ASP A 188 -10.19 -10.28 -3.54
CA ASP A 188 -9.44 -10.03 -2.32
C ASP A 188 -10.27 -10.51 -1.12
N CYS A 189 -9.77 -11.54 -0.46
CA CYS A 189 -10.44 -12.22 0.65
C CYS A 189 -10.14 -11.54 2.00
N ASN A 190 -9.12 -10.73 2.12
CA ASN A 190 -8.65 -10.13 3.36
C ASN A 190 -8.63 -11.14 4.52
N ALA A 191 -8.03 -12.31 4.30
CA ALA A 191 -7.84 -13.36 5.29
C ALA A 191 -9.15 -13.98 5.87
N ALA A 192 -10.26 -13.90 5.15
CA ALA A 192 -11.58 -14.28 5.67
C ALA A 192 -11.87 -15.80 5.68
N TYR A 193 -10.98 -16.63 5.16
CA TYR A 193 -11.20 -18.08 4.97
C TYR A 193 -10.12 -18.93 5.64
N THR A 194 -10.32 -20.24 5.60
CA THR A 194 -9.43 -21.28 6.12
C THR A 194 -9.15 -22.35 5.08
N LEU A 195 -8.23 -23.29 5.34
CA LEU A 195 -8.00 -24.45 4.47
C LEU A 195 -9.24 -25.34 4.30
N ALA A 196 -10.19 -25.34 5.24
CA ALA A 196 -11.45 -26.05 5.10
C ALA A 196 -12.28 -25.54 3.90
N ASP A 197 -12.05 -24.30 3.46
CA ASP A 197 -12.72 -23.67 2.33
C ASP A 197 -12.04 -23.97 0.97
N ALA A 198 -11.02 -24.85 0.91
CA ALA A 198 -10.28 -25.18 -0.30
C ALA A 198 -11.17 -25.62 -1.48
N VAL A 199 -12.32 -26.23 -1.21
CA VAL A 199 -13.31 -26.61 -2.25
C VAL A 199 -13.87 -25.36 -2.94
N LEU A 200 -14.17 -24.30 -2.19
CA LEU A 200 -14.63 -23.01 -2.72
C LEU A 200 -13.57 -22.40 -3.65
N PHE A 201 -12.31 -22.38 -3.23
CA PHE A 201 -11.22 -21.83 -4.02
C PHE A 201 -10.96 -22.62 -5.31
N ARG A 202 -11.02 -23.96 -5.27
CA ARG A 202 -10.95 -24.78 -6.49
C ARG A 202 -12.12 -24.49 -7.45
N ALA A 203 -13.29 -24.14 -6.94
CA ALA A 203 -14.41 -23.74 -7.79
C ALA A 203 -14.19 -22.37 -8.48
N LEU A 204 -13.29 -21.53 -7.99
CA LEU A 204 -12.92 -20.25 -8.61
C LEU A 204 -12.06 -20.43 -9.87
N ASP A 205 -11.27 -21.50 -10.01
CA ASP A 205 -10.37 -21.72 -11.16
C ASP A 205 -11.10 -21.62 -12.51
N ARG A 206 -12.33 -22.13 -12.60
CA ARG A 206 -13.16 -22.04 -13.81
C ARG A 206 -13.50 -20.61 -14.24
N HIS A 207 -13.39 -19.63 -13.33
CA HIS A 207 -13.72 -18.24 -13.61
C HIS A 207 -12.52 -17.43 -14.13
N ARG A 208 -11.32 -18.04 -14.24
CA ARG A 208 -10.12 -17.43 -14.82
C ARG A 208 -9.80 -16.08 -14.20
N LEU A 209 -9.75 -16.05 -12.87
CA LEU A 209 -9.31 -14.88 -12.12
C LEU A 209 -7.82 -14.61 -12.38
N ALA A 210 -7.39 -13.35 -12.34
CA ALA A 210 -5.98 -13.01 -12.43
C ALA A 210 -5.22 -13.55 -11.22
N MET A 211 -5.85 -13.50 -10.02
CA MET A 211 -5.32 -14.03 -8.77
C MET A 211 -6.43 -14.14 -7.71
N ILE A 212 -6.12 -14.83 -6.62
CA ILE A 212 -6.88 -14.82 -5.36
C ILE A 212 -5.98 -14.17 -4.32
N GLU A 213 -6.33 -12.97 -3.85
CA GLU A 213 -5.54 -12.20 -2.89
C GLU A 213 -5.92 -12.59 -1.46
N GLN A 214 -4.89 -12.88 -0.65
CA GLN A 214 -4.92 -13.24 0.77
C GLN A 214 -6.15 -14.08 1.18
N PRO A 215 -6.26 -15.31 0.69
CA PRO A 215 -7.42 -16.15 1.01
C PRO A 215 -7.50 -16.54 2.49
N LEU A 216 -6.36 -16.84 3.11
CA LEU A 216 -6.30 -17.42 4.45
C LEU A 216 -5.75 -16.42 5.46
N ALA A 217 -5.96 -16.70 6.75
CA ALA A 217 -5.50 -15.91 7.87
C ALA A 217 -3.98 -15.66 7.84
N ASP A 218 -3.57 -14.50 8.38
CA ASP A 218 -2.16 -14.17 8.64
C ASP A 218 -1.79 -14.54 10.07
N ASP A 219 -1.58 -15.82 10.29
CA ASP A 219 -1.17 -16.40 11.57
C ASP A 219 0.15 -17.19 11.46
N GLY A 220 0.54 -17.88 12.51
CA GLY A 220 1.79 -18.64 12.53
C GLY A 220 1.90 -19.76 11.51
N MET A 221 0.79 -20.23 10.91
CA MET A 221 0.74 -21.24 9.86
C MET A 221 0.51 -20.67 8.47
N SER A 222 0.25 -19.38 8.36
CA SER A 222 -0.19 -18.70 7.14
C SER A 222 0.57 -19.13 5.87
N LEU A 223 1.90 -19.06 5.88
CA LEU A 223 2.70 -19.39 4.70
C LEU A 223 2.62 -20.88 4.34
N VAL A 224 2.50 -21.77 5.31
CA VAL A 224 2.37 -23.22 5.11
C VAL A 224 1.02 -23.54 4.51
N ASP A 225 -0.04 -22.98 5.07
CA ASP A 225 -1.43 -23.20 4.62
C ASP A 225 -1.67 -22.62 3.22
N HIS A 226 -1.13 -21.44 2.93
CA HIS A 226 -1.15 -20.88 1.57
C HIS A 226 -0.40 -21.76 0.56
N ALA A 227 0.74 -22.37 0.96
CA ALA A 227 1.47 -23.29 0.10
C ALA A 227 0.68 -24.58 -0.18
N GLU A 228 -0.04 -25.08 0.82
CA GLU A 228 -0.94 -26.23 0.66
C GLU A 228 -2.10 -25.89 -0.29
N LEU A 229 -2.75 -24.74 -0.08
CA LEU A 229 -3.84 -24.28 -0.92
C LEU A 229 -3.38 -24.06 -2.37
N GLN A 230 -2.24 -23.36 -2.58
CA GLN A 230 -1.70 -23.03 -3.92
C GLN A 230 -1.38 -24.30 -4.75
N ARG A 231 -0.93 -25.37 -4.10
CA ARG A 231 -0.68 -26.66 -4.80
C ARG A 231 -1.94 -27.25 -5.43
N GLY A 232 -3.12 -26.94 -4.89
CA GLY A 232 -4.40 -27.41 -5.38
C GLY A 232 -5.15 -26.47 -6.33
N LEU A 233 -4.51 -25.32 -6.72
CA LEU A 233 -5.14 -24.27 -7.52
C LEU A 233 -4.35 -23.97 -8.79
N GLU A 234 -5.07 -23.77 -9.91
CA GLU A 234 -4.51 -23.18 -11.12
C GLU A 234 -4.35 -21.67 -10.99
N THR A 235 -5.35 -21.01 -10.40
CA THR A 235 -5.34 -19.56 -10.13
C THR A 235 -4.20 -19.19 -9.16
N PRO A 236 -3.36 -18.19 -9.48
CA PRO A 236 -2.32 -17.73 -8.58
C PRO A 236 -2.90 -17.22 -7.25
N ILE A 237 -2.31 -17.61 -6.12
CA ILE A 237 -2.49 -16.91 -4.85
C ILE A 237 -1.57 -15.69 -4.85
N CYS A 238 -2.11 -14.55 -4.43
CA CYS A 238 -1.38 -13.33 -4.12
C CYS A 238 -1.33 -13.12 -2.61
N LEU A 239 -0.14 -12.96 -2.03
CA LEU A 239 -0.03 -12.59 -0.62
C LEU A 239 -0.10 -11.07 -0.46
N ASP A 240 -0.92 -10.63 0.50
CA ASP A 240 -1.04 -9.26 1.01
C ASP A 240 -0.60 -9.22 2.47
N GLU A 241 -1.49 -9.46 3.42
CA GLU A 241 -1.24 -9.38 4.86
C GLU A 241 -0.05 -10.22 5.30
N SER A 242 0.12 -11.42 4.73
CA SER A 242 1.23 -12.33 5.06
C SER A 242 2.58 -11.92 4.46
N ALA A 243 2.63 -10.91 3.59
CA ALA A 243 3.86 -10.41 2.97
C ALA A 243 4.40 -9.17 3.71
N HIS A 244 4.56 -9.23 5.02
CA HIS A 244 4.89 -8.06 5.85
C HIS A 244 6.39 -7.80 6.04
N SER A 245 7.28 -8.56 5.41
CA SER A 245 8.72 -8.26 5.36
C SER A 245 9.42 -9.05 4.27
N VAL A 246 10.65 -8.64 3.93
CA VAL A 246 11.54 -9.37 3.02
C VAL A 246 11.71 -10.84 3.45
N ALA A 247 11.87 -11.08 4.76
CA ALA A 247 12.05 -12.44 5.29
C ALA A 247 10.80 -13.32 5.07
N HIS A 248 9.59 -12.75 5.25
CA HIS A 248 8.35 -13.48 5.02
C HIS A 248 8.16 -13.80 3.53
N VAL A 249 8.42 -12.85 2.63
CA VAL A 249 8.34 -13.11 1.18
C VAL A 249 9.37 -14.15 0.75
N ARG A 250 10.58 -14.10 1.29
CA ARG A 250 11.61 -15.14 1.03
C ARG A 250 11.16 -16.53 1.49
N ALA A 251 10.51 -16.62 2.64
CA ALA A 251 9.94 -17.86 3.14
C ALA A 251 8.76 -18.34 2.26
N ALA A 252 7.87 -17.42 1.88
CA ALA A 252 6.74 -17.72 0.99
C ALA A 252 7.19 -18.28 -0.37
N ILE A 253 8.23 -17.69 -0.96
CA ILE A 253 8.83 -18.18 -2.22
C ILE A 253 9.38 -19.61 -2.05
N ARG A 254 10.13 -19.86 -0.97
CA ARG A 254 10.70 -21.18 -0.69
C ARG A 254 9.66 -22.27 -0.46
N LEU A 255 8.54 -21.91 0.14
CA LEU A 255 7.42 -22.84 0.40
C LEU A 255 6.49 -23.00 -0.80
N GLY A 256 6.52 -22.08 -1.76
CA GLY A 256 5.56 -22.02 -2.87
C GLY A 256 4.17 -21.54 -2.42
N SER A 257 4.13 -20.64 -1.44
CA SER A 257 2.90 -20.13 -0.84
C SER A 257 2.10 -19.21 -1.76
N CYS A 258 2.76 -18.61 -2.76
CA CYS A 258 2.13 -17.69 -3.69
C CYS A 258 2.82 -17.68 -5.06
N ARG A 259 2.13 -17.13 -6.04
CA ARG A 259 2.65 -16.86 -7.39
C ARG A 259 2.58 -15.39 -7.77
N VAL A 260 2.08 -14.54 -6.87
CA VAL A 260 2.03 -13.07 -6.99
C VAL A 260 2.24 -12.47 -5.61
N VAL A 261 2.85 -11.27 -5.53
CA VAL A 261 3.00 -10.54 -4.27
C VAL A 261 2.46 -9.11 -4.42
N ASN A 262 1.54 -8.77 -3.52
CA ASN A 262 1.11 -7.39 -3.29
C ASN A 262 2.12 -6.70 -2.36
N ILE A 263 2.73 -5.61 -2.82
CA ILE A 263 3.68 -4.83 -2.03
C ILE A 263 3.02 -3.52 -1.61
N LYS A 264 2.77 -3.38 -0.31
CA LYS A 264 2.33 -2.12 0.30
C LYS A 264 3.51 -1.55 1.07
N MET A 265 4.04 -0.41 0.61
CA MET A 265 5.29 0.16 1.14
C MET A 265 5.27 0.36 2.67
N ALA A 266 4.13 0.77 3.23
CA ALA A 266 3.98 0.97 4.66
C ALA A 266 4.01 -0.36 5.44
N ARG A 267 3.29 -1.39 4.95
CA ARG A 267 3.22 -2.71 5.59
C ARG A 267 4.57 -3.44 5.61
N VAL A 268 5.39 -3.26 4.58
CA VAL A 268 6.67 -3.99 4.49
C VAL A 268 7.84 -3.25 5.14
N GLY A 269 7.64 -2.01 5.62
CA GLY A 269 8.66 -1.26 6.36
C GLY A 269 9.39 -0.18 5.57
N GLY A 270 8.86 0.23 4.40
CA GLY A 270 9.35 1.34 3.60
C GLY A 270 9.76 0.97 2.17
N LEU A 271 10.37 1.92 1.48
CA LEU A 271 10.74 1.81 0.07
C LEU A 271 11.95 0.89 -0.15
N ALA A 272 12.92 0.84 0.78
CA ALA A 272 14.07 -0.07 0.68
C ALA A 272 13.60 -1.53 0.73
N ALA A 273 12.74 -1.87 1.69
CA ALA A 273 12.16 -3.22 1.79
C ALA A 273 11.30 -3.55 0.57
N SER A 274 10.51 -2.58 0.07
CA SER A 274 9.70 -2.76 -1.15
C SER A 274 10.57 -3.08 -2.38
N ARG A 275 11.69 -2.39 -2.55
CA ARG A 275 12.66 -2.65 -3.63
C ARG A 275 13.30 -4.02 -3.50
N GLU A 276 13.70 -4.41 -2.28
CA GLU A 276 14.32 -5.73 -2.04
C GLU A 276 13.32 -6.86 -2.31
N ILE A 277 12.06 -6.72 -1.86
CA ILE A 277 10.99 -7.69 -2.16
C ILE A 277 10.77 -7.80 -3.67
N GLN A 278 10.65 -6.65 -4.36
CA GLN A 278 10.46 -6.61 -5.82
C GLN A 278 11.61 -7.33 -6.54
N ALA A 279 12.87 -7.05 -6.18
CA ALA A 279 14.03 -7.70 -6.77
C ALA A 279 14.06 -9.21 -6.51
N LEU A 280 13.81 -9.62 -5.26
CA LEU A 280 13.70 -11.02 -4.87
C LEU A 280 12.62 -11.76 -5.65
N CYS A 281 11.46 -11.17 -5.82
CA CYS A 281 10.37 -11.75 -6.61
C CYS A 281 10.75 -11.84 -8.09
N ALA A 282 11.42 -10.83 -8.65
CA ALA A 282 11.90 -10.85 -10.04
C ALA A 282 12.88 -11.99 -10.31
N GLU A 283 13.82 -12.25 -9.39
CA GLU A 283 14.77 -13.37 -9.47
C GLU A 283 14.07 -14.75 -9.54
N HIS A 284 12.86 -14.85 -9.00
CA HIS A 284 12.08 -16.08 -8.97
C HIS A 284 10.90 -16.09 -9.96
N GLY A 285 10.80 -15.10 -10.85
CA GLY A 285 9.73 -15.00 -11.84
C GLY A 285 8.34 -14.76 -11.25
N ILE A 286 8.26 -14.20 -10.03
CA ILE A 286 7.01 -13.89 -9.35
C ILE A 286 6.68 -12.42 -9.61
N PRO A 287 5.57 -12.10 -10.33
CA PRO A 287 5.16 -10.73 -10.55
C PRO A 287 4.72 -10.05 -9.26
N CYS A 288 4.92 -8.74 -9.20
CA CYS A 288 4.48 -7.90 -8.11
C CYS A 288 3.52 -6.80 -8.59
N TRP A 289 2.84 -6.19 -7.66
CA TRP A 289 2.07 -4.97 -7.86
C TRP A 289 2.04 -4.14 -6.58
N VAL A 290 1.79 -2.83 -6.72
CA VAL A 290 1.71 -1.91 -5.59
C VAL A 290 0.28 -1.89 -5.09
N GLY A 291 0.08 -2.34 -3.86
CA GLY A 291 -1.19 -2.24 -3.16
C GLY A 291 -1.33 -0.93 -2.39
N GLY A 292 -2.57 -0.54 -2.09
CA GLY A 292 -2.93 0.65 -1.34
C GLY A 292 -3.45 0.35 0.06
N MET A 293 -3.31 1.36 0.93
CA MET A 293 -3.88 1.42 2.28
C MET A 293 -4.83 2.61 2.45
N LEU A 294 -5.44 3.08 1.36
CA LEU A 294 -6.22 4.33 1.29
C LEU A 294 -5.35 5.55 1.62
N GLU A 295 -4.17 5.62 1.03
CA GLU A 295 -3.26 6.74 1.19
C GLU A 295 -3.91 8.04 0.71
N THR A 296 -3.48 9.17 1.29
CA THR A 296 -3.76 10.50 0.73
C THR A 296 -2.97 10.71 -0.57
N ALA A 297 -3.14 11.84 -1.23
CA ALA A 297 -2.38 12.16 -2.44
C ALA A 297 -0.86 12.08 -2.23
N ILE A 298 -0.36 12.25 -1.00
CA ILE A 298 1.06 12.13 -0.67
C ILE A 298 1.52 10.70 -0.85
N GLY A 299 0.91 9.76 -0.14
CA GLY A 299 1.27 8.34 -0.23
C GLY A 299 0.89 7.75 -1.58
N GLY A 300 -0.23 8.18 -2.18
CA GLY A 300 -0.64 7.78 -3.52
C GLY A 300 0.41 8.15 -4.59
N ALA A 301 0.97 9.36 -4.50
CA ALA A 301 2.08 9.77 -5.38
C ALA A 301 3.33 8.90 -5.15
N ILE A 302 3.70 8.64 -3.90
CA ILE A 302 4.86 7.79 -3.58
C ILE A 302 4.64 6.35 -4.09
N CYS A 303 3.42 5.82 -3.97
CA CYS A 303 3.05 4.53 -4.57
C CYS A 303 3.21 4.53 -6.09
N ALA A 304 2.84 5.63 -6.78
CA ALA A 304 3.05 5.77 -8.22
C ALA A 304 4.55 5.76 -8.58
N GLU A 305 5.39 6.45 -7.81
CA GLU A 305 6.84 6.42 -7.99
C GLU A 305 7.42 5.00 -7.83
N LEU A 306 6.98 4.26 -6.79
CA LEU A 306 7.39 2.88 -6.55
C LEU A 306 6.95 1.93 -7.67
N ALA A 307 5.74 2.10 -8.19
CA ALA A 307 5.16 1.24 -9.23
C ALA A 307 5.90 1.31 -10.59
N THR A 308 6.84 2.23 -10.76
CA THR A 308 7.70 2.32 -11.96
C THR A 308 8.82 1.28 -12.01
N LEU A 309 9.05 0.53 -10.94
CA LEU A 309 10.07 -0.52 -10.91
C LEU A 309 9.68 -1.70 -11.82
N PRO A 310 10.66 -2.38 -12.47
CA PRO A 310 10.37 -3.28 -13.60
C PRO A 310 9.43 -4.46 -13.31
N ASN A 311 9.48 -5.03 -12.11
CA ASN A 311 8.68 -6.21 -11.77
C ASN A 311 7.27 -5.89 -11.25
N PHE A 312 6.89 -4.61 -11.19
CA PHE A 312 5.50 -4.22 -10.96
C PHE A 312 4.74 -4.31 -12.29
N THR A 313 4.28 -5.51 -12.61
CA THR A 313 3.70 -5.84 -13.93
C THR A 313 2.18 -5.92 -13.93
N TYR A 314 1.55 -5.79 -12.76
CA TYR A 314 0.09 -5.76 -12.61
C TYR A 314 -0.35 -4.35 -12.15
N PRO A 315 -1.47 -3.81 -12.67
CA PRO A 315 -1.91 -2.46 -12.34
C PRO A 315 -2.12 -2.27 -10.84
N GLY A 316 -1.55 -1.19 -10.28
CA GLY A 316 -1.54 -0.94 -8.83
C GLY A 316 -2.88 -0.45 -8.26
N ASP A 317 -3.01 -0.54 -6.93
CA ASP A 317 -4.08 0.12 -6.15
C ASP A 317 -3.64 1.55 -5.81
N ILE A 318 -3.54 2.40 -6.85
CA ILE A 318 -3.18 3.79 -6.74
C ILE A 318 -4.34 4.60 -7.33
N PHE A 319 -5.10 5.24 -6.45
CA PHE A 319 -6.37 5.81 -6.83
C PHE A 319 -6.28 7.31 -7.09
N PRO A 320 -7.08 7.86 -8.03
CA PRO A 320 -7.33 9.29 -8.03
C PRO A 320 -7.92 9.71 -6.68
N SER A 321 -7.50 10.85 -6.17
CA SER A 321 -7.97 11.37 -4.87
C SER A 321 -9.49 11.38 -4.75
N SER A 322 -10.19 11.77 -5.82
CA SER A 322 -11.65 11.78 -5.88
C SER A 322 -12.32 10.41 -5.79
N TYR A 323 -11.55 9.32 -5.81
CA TYR A 323 -12.11 7.98 -5.66
C TYR A 323 -12.53 7.70 -4.21
N PHE A 324 -11.75 8.19 -3.23
CA PHE A 324 -11.99 7.96 -1.81
C PHE A 324 -12.29 9.23 -1.02
N TYR A 325 -11.94 10.42 -1.54
CA TYR A 325 -11.98 11.67 -0.79
C TYR A 325 -12.78 12.74 -1.53
N ASP A 326 -13.70 13.40 -0.81
CA ASP A 326 -14.29 14.66 -1.27
C ASP A 326 -13.26 15.79 -1.17
N GLN A 327 -12.44 15.77 -0.14
CA GLN A 327 -11.27 16.63 0.06
C GLN A 327 -10.09 15.75 0.46
N ASP A 328 -9.04 15.74 -0.35
CA ASP A 328 -7.81 15.02 -0.01
C ASP A 328 -6.90 15.89 0.85
N LEU A 329 -6.23 15.27 1.81
CA LEU A 329 -5.26 15.96 2.65
C LEU A 329 -4.03 16.41 1.86
N GLY A 330 -3.62 15.64 0.84
CA GLY A 330 -2.48 15.97 -0.01
C GLY A 330 -2.87 16.88 -1.19
N THR A 331 -2.01 17.83 -1.52
CA THR A 331 -2.17 18.75 -2.66
C THR A 331 -0.88 18.87 -3.46
N PRO A 332 -0.92 18.90 -4.81
CA PRO A 332 -2.10 18.68 -5.65
C PRO A 332 -2.66 17.26 -5.54
N ALA A 333 -3.95 17.10 -5.80
CA ALA A 333 -4.62 15.82 -5.82
C ALA A 333 -4.00 14.86 -6.85
N VAL A 334 -3.98 13.56 -6.56
CA VAL A 334 -3.68 12.53 -7.57
C VAL A 334 -4.86 12.44 -8.54
N THR A 335 -4.58 12.48 -9.84
CA THR A 335 -5.59 12.41 -10.89
C THR A 335 -5.17 11.43 -11.98
N LEU A 336 -6.14 10.91 -12.73
CA LEU A 336 -5.82 10.13 -13.92
C LEU A 336 -5.22 11.04 -14.98
N CYS A 337 -4.09 10.63 -15.56
CA CYS A 337 -3.43 11.31 -16.70
C CYS A 337 -3.76 10.69 -18.05
N GLY A 338 -4.66 9.70 -18.06
CA GLY A 338 -5.16 8.95 -19.21
C GLY A 338 -5.96 7.75 -18.74
N PRO A 339 -6.48 6.91 -19.64
CA PRO A 339 -7.26 5.74 -19.28
C PRO A 339 -6.51 4.83 -18.29
N GLY A 340 -7.04 4.68 -17.07
CA GLY A 340 -6.49 3.82 -16.02
C GLY A 340 -5.00 4.05 -15.71
N ALA A 341 -4.53 5.29 -15.76
CA ALA A 341 -3.13 5.62 -15.50
C ALA A 341 -2.96 6.88 -14.64
N VAL A 342 -1.95 6.88 -13.77
CA VAL A 342 -1.53 7.99 -12.92
C VAL A 342 -0.11 8.40 -13.30
N ALA A 343 0.14 9.72 -13.33
CA ALA A 343 1.46 10.26 -13.64
C ALA A 343 2.41 10.17 -12.45
N THR A 344 3.71 9.97 -12.75
CA THR A 344 4.79 10.13 -11.78
C THR A 344 5.26 11.58 -11.68
N SER A 345 6.05 11.90 -10.66
CA SER A 345 6.59 13.25 -10.45
C SER A 345 7.58 13.63 -11.58
N ARG A 346 7.56 14.90 -11.94
CA ARG A 346 8.56 15.53 -12.83
C ARG A 346 9.46 16.52 -12.08
N VAL A 347 9.23 16.67 -10.78
CA VAL A 347 10.03 17.54 -9.92
C VAL A 347 10.87 16.69 -8.95
N PRO A 348 11.91 17.26 -8.34
CA PRO A 348 12.68 16.57 -7.30
C PRO A 348 11.80 16.06 -6.16
N GLY A 349 12.00 14.81 -5.73
CA GLY A 349 11.14 14.14 -4.76
C GLY A 349 9.77 13.80 -5.36
N ILE A 350 8.73 14.34 -4.75
CA ILE A 350 7.32 14.30 -5.20
C ILE A 350 6.75 15.73 -5.21
N THR A 351 5.60 15.89 -5.88
CA THR A 351 4.94 17.20 -5.95
C THR A 351 4.02 17.45 -4.77
N GLN A 352 3.46 16.38 -4.17
CA GLN A 352 2.41 16.45 -3.17
C GLN A 352 2.94 16.84 -1.79
N GLU A 353 2.24 17.77 -1.17
CA GLU A 353 2.41 18.15 0.24
C GLU A 353 1.05 18.23 0.93
N PRO A 354 0.97 18.16 2.26
CA PRO A 354 -0.29 18.37 2.96
C PRO A 354 -0.83 19.79 2.73
N ASP A 355 -2.12 19.92 2.49
CA ASP A 355 -2.80 21.20 2.60
C ASP A 355 -2.73 21.68 4.04
N PRO A 356 -2.19 22.89 4.32
CA PRO A 356 -1.96 23.34 5.69
C PRO A 356 -3.24 23.53 6.52
N GLU A 357 -4.36 23.92 5.89
CA GLU A 357 -5.64 24.12 6.58
C GLU A 357 -6.27 22.78 6.92
N LEU A 358 -6.24 21.82 5.98
CA LEU A 358 -6.76 20.47 6.19
C LEU A 358 -5.88 19.69 7.18
N LEU A 359 -4.55 19.84 7.11
CA LEU A 359 -3.64 19.24 8.09
C LEU A 359 -3.95 19.75 9.49
N SER A 360 -4.09 21.07 9.67
CA SER A 360 -4.48 21.67 10.96
C SER A 360 -5.84 21.15 11.45
N ARG A 361 -6.82 21.00 10.56
CA ARG A 361 -8.18 20.58 10.88
C ARG A 361 -8.27 19.12 11.28
N TRP A 362 -7.52 18.24 10.61
CA TRP A 362 -7.65 16.78 10.76
C TRP A 362 -6.57 16.16 11.62
N THR A 363 -5.58 16.93 12.08
CA THR A 363 -4.57 16.43 13.00
C THR A 363 -5.18 16.09 14.37
N VAL A 364 -5.01 14.86 14.77
CA VAL A 364 -5.41 14.34 16.10
C VAL A 364 -4.29 14.52 17.11
N ALA A 365 -3.05 14.28 16.66
CA ALA A 365 -1.85 14.42 17.49
C ALA A 365 -0.66 14.85 16.63
N HIS A 366 0.22 15.65 17.23
CA HIS A 366 1.45 16.13 16.61
C HIS A 366 2.61 16.07 17.61
N ALA A 367 3.77 15.73 17.11
CA ALA A 367 5.03 15.79 17.86
C ALA A 367 6.12 16.42 16.99
N ALA A 368 6.88 17.33 17.57
CA ALA A 368 8.00 18.01 16.91
C ALA A 368 9.30 17.66 17.62
N LEU A 369 10.25 17.13 16.86
CA LEU A 369 11.60 16.82 17.32
C LEU A 369 12.58 17.72 16.57
N ARG A 370 13.52 18.30 17.30
CA ARG A 370 14.51 19.21 16.74
C ARG A 370 15.91 18.79 17.19
N ARG A 371 16.88 19.01 16.33
CA ARG A 371 18.28 18.87 16.69
C ARG A 371 18.64 19.87 17.79
N GLU A 372 19.41 19.45 18.79
CA GLU A 372 19.92 20.36 19.82
C GLU A 372 20.76 21.47 19.20
N GLY A 373 20.50 22.70 19.61
CA GLY A 373 21.23 23.88 19.17
C GLY A 373 20.69 24.58 17.92
N LEU A 374 19.50 24.23 17.44
CA LEU A 374 18.73 24.99 16.44
C LEU A 374 17.62 25.80 17.11
#